data_10d0b7f1b310862e175728fd931ed2dc
#
_entry.id   10d0b7f1b310862e175728fd931ed2dc
#
_cell.length_a   1.000
_cell.length_b   1.000
_cell.length_c   1.000
_cell.angle_alpha   90.00
_cell.angle_beta   90.00
_cell.angle_gamma   90.00
#
_symmetry.space_group_name_H-M   'P 1'
#
loop_
_entity.id
_entity.type
_entity.pdbx_description
1 polymer ?
#
loop_
_entity_poly.entity_id
_entity_poly.type
_entity_poly.pdbx_seq_one_letter_code
_entity_poly.pdbx_strand_id
1 'polypeptide(L)'
;EAGKFIRAGDAPFVMSVNYPDAHYPLHRQLNGLPTFPQTAADVKTLPWIGVDNARLRKHVADYYNCLARLDTGIGLLLEELENSGKAENTIVIYLGDHGAQFSRGKTSVYEAGLRVPLIVRWTGYGKPGHVSHELVSSLDILPTVLQGTNVKSPAGLDGRALQPLLEGRFVKWREHLFAHKMGAAAHFYYPQVAVRDAHYKLIANPLRRPNPPAQIYTDNSGVFFIAGT
;
A
#
# COMPACT_ATOMS: atom_id res chain seq x y z
N GLU A 1 -11.76 -19.26 0.14
CA GLU A 1 -13.00 -18.48 -0.06
C GLU A 1 -12.95 -17.70 -1.38
N ALA A 2 -11.93 -16.84 -1.65
CA ALA A 2 -11.84 -16.05 -2.86
C ALA A 2 -11.87 -16.89 -4.15
N GLY A 3 -11.11 -18.02 -4.20
CA GLY A 3 -11.13 -18.92 -5.35
C GLY A 3 -12.51 -19.54 -5.60
N LYS A 4 -13.26 -19.90 -4.52
CA LYS A 4 -14.63 -20.37 -4.66
C LYS A 4 -15.54 -19.31 -5.29
N PHE A 5 -15.39 -18.05 -4.85
CA PHE A 5 -16.13 -16.92 -5.40
C PHE A 5 -15.83 -16.70 -6.89
N ILE A 6 -14.55 -16.73 -7.27
CA ILE A 6 -14.11 -16.56 -8.67
C ILE A 6 -14.74 -17.63 -9.57
N ARG A 7 -14.85 -18.88 -9.09
CA ARG A 7 -15.44 -19.99 -9.84
C ARG A 7 -16.96 -20.03 -9.84
N ALA A 8 -17.62 -19.28 -8.96
CA ALA A 8 -19.07 -19.38 -8.68
C ALA A 8 -19.97 -18.66 -9.71
N GLY A 9 -19.78 -18.85 -11.00
CA GLY A 9 -20.69 -18.34 -12.02
C GLY A 9 -20.02 -17.37 -13.01
N ASP A 10 -20.78 -16.92 -14.01
CA ASP A 10 -20.29 -16.13 -15.14
C ASP A 10 -20.70 -14.65 -15.10
N ALA A 11 -21.39 -14.24 -14.06
CA ALA A 11 -21.78 -12.84 -13.90
C ALA A 11 -20.53 -11.95 -13.65
N PRO A 12 -20.51 -10.72 -14.16
CA PRO A 12 -19.49 -9.75 -13.79
C PRO A 12 -19.43 -9.56 -12.27
N PHE A 13 -18.20 -9.41 -11.74
CA PHE A 13 -17.99 -9.25 -10.31
C PHE A 13 -16.99 -8.14 -9.99
N VAL A 14 -17.09 -7.63 -8.79
CA VAL A 14 -16.05 -6.84 -8.12
C VAL A 14 -15.68 -7.57 -6.83
N MET A 15 -14.41 -7.79 -6.60
CA MET A 15 -13.93 -8.49 -5.40
C MET A 15 -12.78 -7.70 -4.78
N SER A 16 -12.89 -7.42 -3.49
CA SER A 16 -11.80 -6.88 -2.67
C SER A 16 -11.26 -8.00 -1.77
N VAL A 17 -9.97 -8.30 -1.90
CA VAL A 17 -9.29 -9.29 -1.06
C VAL A 17 -8.32 -8.59 -0.15
N ASN A 18 -8.55 -8.66 1.15
CA ASN A 18 -7.73 -8.02 2.16
C ASN A 18 -6.94 -9.08 2.91
N TYR A 19 -5.63 -9.02 2.80
CA TYR A 19 -4.72 -9.92 3.50
C TYR A 19 -4.32 -9.32 4.85
N PRO A 20 -4.22 -10.11 5.93
CA PRO A 20 -3.75 -9.63 7.23
C PRO A 20 -2.24 -9.36 7.25
N ASP A 21 -1.45 -10.03 6.40
CA ASP A 21 -0.03 -9.73 6.23
C ASP A 21 0.16 -8.44 5.39
N ALA A 22 1.08 -7.54 5.73
CA ALA A 22 2.06 -7.61 6.82
C ALA A 22 1.66 -6.72 8.02
N HIS A 23 0.44 -6.91 8.56
CA HIS A 23 0.01 -6.20 9.76
C HIS A 23 0.60 -6.86 11.01
N TYR A 24 0.89 -6.08 12.05
CA TYR A 24 1.30 -6.61 13.36
C TYR A 24 0.20 -7.51 13.98
N PRO A 25 0.56 -8.60 14.66
CA PRO A 25 1.90 -9.08 15.03
C PRO A 25 2.66 -9.71 13.84
N LEU A 26 3.95 -9.36 13.74
CA LEU A 26 4.81 -9.88 12.68
C LEU A 26 5.32 -11.26 13.04
N HIS A 27 4.84 -12.28 12.36
CA HIS A 27 5.25 -13.66 12.58
C HIS A 27 6.35 -14.08 11.62
N ARG A 28 7.43 -14.64 12.16
CA ARG A 28 8.53 -15.18 11.36
C ARG A 28 8.05 -16.24 10.36
N GLN A 29 7.16 -17.12 10.81
CA GLN A 29 6.60 -18.19 9.98
C GLN A 29 5.20 -18.56 10.48
N LEU A 30 4.25 -18.81 9.60
CA LEU A 30 2.92 -19.33 9.87
C LEU A 30 2.58 -20.42 8.86
N ASN A 31 2.08 -21.58 9.33
CA ASN A 31 1.69 -22.71 8.49
C ASN A 31 2.80 -23.13 7.49
N GLY A 32 4.07 -23.08 7.92
CA GLY A 32 5.21 -23.42 7.10
C GLY A 32 5.66 -22.35 6.10
N LEU A 33 5.00 -21.19 6.07
CA LEU A 33 5.33 -20.09 5.15
C LEU A 33 5.95 -18.89 5.88
N PRO A 34 6.94 -18.22 5.25
CA PRO A 34 7.69 -18.66 4.06
C PRO A 34 8.50 -19.92 4.38
N THR A 35 8.75 -20.74 3.37
CA THR A 35 9.53 -22.01 3.54
C THR A 35 10.93 -21.74 4.11
N PHE A 36 11.55 -20.65 3.68
CA PHE A 36 12.88 -20.21 4.15
C PHE A 36 12.78 -18.81 4.77
N PRO A 37 12.41 -18.72 6.06
CA PRO A 37 12.25 -17.42 6.70
C PRO A 37 13.58 -16.72 6.94
N GLN A 38 13.63 -15.45 6.61
CA GLN A 38 14.76 -14.56 6.89
C GLN A 38 14.96 -14.36 8.39
N THR A 39 16.20 -14.05 8.76
CA THR A 39 16.65 -13.72 10.11
C THR A 39 17.23 -12.31 10.17
N ALA A 40 17.56 -11.84 11.37
CA ALA A 40 18.23 -10.55 11.54
C ALA A 40 19.60 -10.44 10.81
N ALA A 41 20.23 -11.57 10.51
CA ALA A 41 21.51 -11.60 9.78
C ALA A 41 21.33 -11.37 8.26
N ASP A 42 20.14 -11.68 7.74
CA ASP A 42 19.86 -11.66 6.31
C ASP A 42 19.38 -10.27 5.82
N VAL A 43 19.10 -9.35 6.75
CA VAL A 43 18.49 -8.06 6.42
C VAL A 43 19.27 -6.88 6.97
N LYS A 44 19.10 -5.73 6.32
CA LYS A 44 19.43 -4.41 6.87
C LYS A 44 18.18 -3.72 7.34
N THR A 45 18.33 -2.73 8.21
CA THR A 45 17.19 -1.89 8.61
C THR A 45 16.70 -1.01 7.45
N LEU A 46 15.45 -0.56 7.55
CA LEU A 46 14.86 0.27 6.52
C LEU A 46 15.56 1.64 6.47
N PRO A 47 15.92 2.14 5.27
CA PRO A 47 16.82 3.30 5.13
C PRO A 47 16.36 4.57 5.84
N TRP A 48 15.05 4.78 5.94
CA TRP A 48 14.48 6.00 6.54
C TRP A 48 14.43 5.99 8.07
N ILE A 49 14.75 4.87 8.73
CA ILE A 49 14.69 4.76 10.19
C ILE A 49 15.92 5.40 10.84
N GLY A 50 17.07 5.31 10.19
CA GLY A 50 18.31 5.95 10.67
C GLY A 50 18.99 5.23 11.84
N VAL A 51 18.48 4.09 12.29
CA VAL A 51 19.03 3.25 13.35
C VAL A 51 19.21 1.85 12.84
N ASP A 52 20.29 1.19 13.22
CA ASP A 52 20.57 -0.21 12.88
C ASP A 52 21.05 -0.97 14.11
N ASN A 53 20.27 -1.92 14.58
CA ASN A 53 20.61 -2.82 15.67
C ASN A 53 19.94 -4.18 15.49
N ALA A 54 20.39 -5.19 16.22
CA ALA A 54 19.92 -6.56 16.08
C ALA A 54 18.42 -6.74 16.34
N ARG A 55 17.84 -5.98 17.28
CA ARG A 55 16.42 -6.01 17.61
C ARG A 55 15.58 -5.47 16.46
N LEU A 56 15.99 -4.35 15.86
CA LEU A 56 15.29 -3.75 14.73
C LEU A 56 15.41 -4.63 13.48
N ARG A 57 16.62 -5.18 13.22
CA ARG A 57 16.80 -6.14 12.12
C ARG A 57 15.89 -7.36 12.27
N LYS A 58 15.71 -7.88 13.49
CA LYS A 58 14.75 -8.96 13.73
C LYS A 58 13.33 -8.57 13.30
N HIS A 59 12.85 -7.37 13.65
CA HIS A 59 11.54 -6.89 13.23
C HIS A 59 11.42 -6.71 11.71
N VAL A 60 12.48 -6.21 11.07
CA VAL A 60 12.53 -6.08 9.60
C VAL A 60 12.50 -7.46 8.93
N ALA A 61 13.21 -8.44 9.47
CA ALA A 61 13.16 -9.82 8.97
C ALA A 61 11.75 -10.42 9.12
N ASP A 62 11.12 -10.26 10.29
CA ASP A 62 9.75 -10.74 10.51
C ASP A 62 8.75 -10.05 9.58
N TYR A 63 8.92 -8.75 9.30
CA TYR A 63 8.12 -8.02 8.32
C TYR A 63 8.31 -8.57 6.89
N TYR A 64 9.54 -8.83 6.46
CA TYR A 64 9.78 -9.43 5.14
C TYR A 64 9.26 -10.85 5.03
N ASN A 65 9.29 -11.62 6.12
CA ASN A 65 8.67 -12.94 6.17
C ASN A 65 7.13 -12.86 6.01
N CYS A 66 6.50 -11.84 6.59
CA CYS A 66 5.09 -11.56 6.36
C CYS A 66 4.83 -11.20 4.89
N LEU A 67 5.67 -10.36 4.26
CA LEU A 67 5.54 -10.03 2.85
C LEU A 67 5.72 -11.25 1.94
N ALA A 68 6.65 -12.15 2.24
CA ALA A 68 6.83 -13.38 1.48
C ALA A 68 5.59 -14.30 1.57
N ARG A 69 4.92 -14.35 2.74
CA ARG A 69 3.64 -15.07 2.86
C ARG A 69 2.53 -14.40 2.06
N LEU A 70 2.44 -13.07 2.14
CA LEU A 70 1.51 -12.27 1.34
C LEU A 70 1.68 -12.55 -0.16
N ASP A 71 2.92 -12.52 -0.64
CA ASP A 71 3.26 -12.81 -2.03
C ASP A 71 2.79 -14.21 -2.44
N THR A 72 3.04 -15.23 -1.61
CA THR A 72 2.52 -16.58 -1.82
C THR A 72 1.00 -16.59 -1.91
N GLY A 73 0.31 -15.89 -1.01
CA GLY A 73 -1.15 -15.82 -1.01
C GLY A 73 -1.72 -15.13 -2.25
N ILE A 74 -1.06 -14.07 -2.73
CA ILE A 74 -1.40 -13.38 -3.98
C ILE A 74 -1.17 -14.32 -5.17
N GLY A 75 -0.04 -15.03 -5.20
CA GLY A 75 0.26 -16.01 -6.26
C GLY A 75 -0.84 -17.07 -6.39
N LEU A 76 -1.26 -17.66 -5.27
CA LEU A 76 -2.37 -18.63 -5.26
C LEU A 76 -3.69 -18.02 -5.76
N LEU A 77 -3.98 -16.78 -5.43
CA LEU A 77 -5.19 -16.10 -5.91
C LEU A 77 -5.14 -15.85 -7.42
N LEU A 78 -3.99 -15.44 -7.94
CA LEU A 78 -3.79 -15.24 -9.38
C LEU A 78 -3.87 -16.56 -10.13
N GLU A 79 -3.32 -17.65 -9.59
CA GLU A 79 -3.46 -19.00 -10.16
C GLU A 79 -4.94 -19.44 -10.23
N GLU A 80 -5.71 -19.23 -9.18
CA GLU A 80 -7.16 -19.48 -9.18
C GLU A 80 -7.90 -18.67 -10.25
N LEU A 81 -7.51 -17.42 -10.47
CA LEU A 81 -8.10 -16.56 -11.50
C LEU A 81 -7.76 -17.09 -12.91
N GLU A 82 -6.51 -17.48 -13.15
CA GLU A 82 -6.09 -18.12 -14.42
C GLU A 82 -6.86 -19.42 -14.68
N ASN A 83 -6.89 -20.33 -13.70
CA ASN A 83 -7.56 -21.61 -13.79
C ASN A 83 -9.08 -21.48 -14.00
N SER A 84 -9.68 -20.35 -13.60
CA SER A 84 -11.09 -20.08 -13.86
C SER A 84 -11.40 -19.64 -15.29
N GLY A 85 -10.38 -19.36 -16.11
CA GLY A 85 -10.51 -18.80 -17.45
C GLY A 85 -10.96 -17.34 -17.52
N LYS A 86 -11.03 -16.63 -16.37
CA LYS A 86 -11.52 -15.25 -16.30
C LYS A 86 -10.41 -14.20 -16.30
N ALA A 87 -9.14 -14.61 -16.24
CA ALA A 87 -8.00 -13.72 -16.12
C ALA A 87 -7.91 -12.69 -17.26
N GLU A 88 -8.20 -13.10 -18.49
CA GLU A 88 -8.15 -12.24 -19.67
C GLU A 88 -9.20 -11.10 -19.64
N ASN A 89 -10.30 -11.29 -18.93
CA ASN A 89 -11.38 -10.30 -18.79
C ASN A 89 -11.49 -9.75 -17.36
N THR A 90 -10.36 -9.67 -16.66
CA THR A 90 -10.32 -9.17 -15.27
C THR A 90 -9.25 -8.11 -15.11
N ILE A 91 -9.61 -6.95 -14.58
CA ILE A 91 -8.68 -5.92 -14.12
C ILE A 91 -8.24 -6.31 -12.71
N VAL A 92 -6.96 -6.57 -12.52
CA VAL A 92 -6.37 -6.85 -11.21
C VAL A 92 -5.61 -5.62 -10.74
N ILE A 93 -5.95 -5.11 -9.55
CA ILE A 93 -5.28 -3.97 -8.95
C ILE A 93 -4.72 -4.42 -7.59
N TYR A 94 -3.40 -4.35 -7.45
CA TYR A 94 -2.71 -4.55 -6.18
C TYR A 94 -2.26 -3.21 -5.62
N LEU A 95 -2.58 -2.96 -4.36
CA LEU A 95 -2.12 -1.75 -3.66
C LEU A 95 -1.90 -2.04 -2.17
N GLY A 96 -1.04 -1.23 -1.54
CA GLY A 96 -1.00 -1.10 -0.09
C GLY A 96 -2.01 -0.04 0.39
N ASP A 97 -2.64 -0.27 1.52
CA ASP A 97 -3.53 0.71 2.16
C ASP A 97 -2.74 1.86 2.80
N HIS A 98 -1.58 1.57 3.35
CA HIS A 98 -0.61 2.51 3.90
C HIS A 98 0.79 1.85 3.94
N GLY A 99 1.80 2.64 4.27
CA GLY A 99 3.17 2.14 4.40
C GLY A 99 3.41 1.27 5.63
N ALA A 100 4.59 0.67 5.67
CA ALA A 100 5.00 -0.29 6.69
C ALA A 100 4.88 0.27 8.13
N GLN A 101 4.58 -0.61 9.07
CA GLN A 101 4.38 -0.28 10.49
C GLN A 101 5.72 -0.09 11.22
N PHE A 102 6.50 0.86 10.72
CA PHE A 102 7.77 1.31 11.29
C PHE A 102 7.75 2.82 11.47
N SER A 103 8.74 3.33 12.19
CA SER A 103 8.91 4.78 12.39
C SER A 103 8.86 5.52 11.05
N ARG A 104 8.13 6.64 10.98
CA ARG A 104 7.83 7.44 9.76
C ARG A 104 7.03 6.70 8.68
N GLY A 105 6.58 5.47 8.93
CA GLY A 105 5.70 4.69 8.05
C GLY A 105 4.23 4.91 8.40
N LYS A 106 3.52 3.81 8.74
CA LYS A 106 2.11 3.84 9.16
C LYS A 106 1.83 4.98 10.13
N THR A 107 0.64 5.60 10.03
CA THR A 107 0.19 6.73 10.84
C THR A 107 0.96 8.04 10.63
N SER A 108 1.65 8.20 9.53
CA SER A 108 2.34 9.45 9.20
C SER A 108 2.10 9.89 7.75
N VAL A 109 2.34 11.18 7.46
CA VAL A 109 2.31 11.70 6.09
C VAL A 109 3.70 11.77 5.44
N TYR A 110 4.69 11.09 6.02
CA TYR A 110 5.98 10.89 5.37
C TYR A 110 5.88 9.92 4.19
N GLU A 111 6.90 9.90 3.33
CA GLU A 111 6.90 9.01 2.14
C GLU A 111 6.74 7.53 2.52
N ALA A 112 7.41 7.07 3.57
CA ALA A 112 7.29 5.69 4.02
C ALA A 112 5.88 5.33 4.53
N GLY A 113 5.03 6.32 4.83
CA GLY A 113 3.62 6.12 5.20
C GLY A 113 2.64 6.22 4.03
N LEU A 114 2.97 7.04 3.01
CA LEU A 114 2.05 7.38 1.93
C LEU A 114 2.40 6.71 0.59
N ARG A 115 3.68 6.50 0.32
CA ARG A 115 4.13 5.89 -0.93
C ARG A 115 3.99 4.37 -0.84
N VAL A 116 2.85 3.89 -1.28
CA VAL A 116 2.49 2.47 -1.30
C VAL A 116 2.69 1.89 -2.71
N PRO A 117 2.88 0.58 -2.86
CA PRO A 117 2.82 -0.05 -4.18
C PRO A 117 1.44 0.13 -4.80
N LEU A 118 1.42 0.37 -6.11
CA LEU A 118 0.22 0.31 -6.93
C LEU A 118 0.59 -0.38 -8.25
N ILE A 119 0.02 -1.55 -8.48
CA ILE A 119 0.27 -2.36 -9.68
C ILE A 119 -1.08 -2.67 -10.31
N VAL A 120 -1.16 -2.47 -11.63
CA VAL A 120 -2.34 -2.80 -12.42
C VAL A 120 -1.96 -3.85 -13.45
N ARG A 121 -2.65 -4.99 -13.43
CA ARG A 121 -2.64 -5.99 -14.49
C ARG A 121 -3.97 -5.91 -15.22
N TRP A 122 -3.91 -5.64 -16.51
CA TRP A 122 -5.08 -5.52 -17.37
C TRP A 122 -4.74 -6.08 -18.73
N THR A 123 -5.13 -7.33 -18.95
CA THR A 123 -4.77 -8.06 -20.19
C THR A 123 -5.40 -7.37 -21.41
N GLY A 124 -4.62 -7.28 -22.48
CA GLY A 124 -5.04 -6.62 -23.71
C GLY A 124 -5.15 -5.09 -23.61
N TYR A 125 -4.80 -4.50 -22.46
CA TYR A 125 -4.84 -3.06 -22.25
C TYR A 125 -3.52 -2.50 -21.70
N GLY A 126 -3.16 -1.34 -22.19
CA GLY A 126 -1.95 -0.64 -21.75
C GLY A 126 -0.66 -1.23 -22.30
N LYS A 127 0.46 -0.79 -21.76
CA LYS A 127 1.80 -1.20 -22.15
C LYS A 127 2.40 -2.11 -21.07
N PRO A 128 2.56 -3.42 -21.33
CA PRO A 128 3.14 -4.34 -20.36
C PRO A 128 4.53 -3.92 -19.88
N GLY A 129 4.78 -4.04 -18.58
CA GLY A 129 6.04 -3.66 -17.95
C GLY A 129 6.28 -2.14 -17.86
N HIS A 130 5.28 -1.31 -18.20
CA HIS A 130 5.41 0.14 -18.07
C HIS A 130 5.46 0.57 -16.61
N VAL A 131 6.40 1.46 -16.30
CA VAL A 131 6.50 2.12 -15.00
C VAL A 131 6.23 3.61 -15.18
N SER A 132 5.18 4.11 -14.56
CA SER A 132 4.86 5.54 -14.52
C SER A 132 5.49 6.17 -13.28
N HIS A 133 6.07 7.35 -13.44
CA HIS A 133 6.60 8.19 -12.36
C HIS A 133 5.67 9.34 -11.98
N GLU A 134 4.50 9.38 -12.59
CA GLU A 134 3.49 10.39 -12.32
C GLU A 134 2.92 10.27 -10.90
N LEU A 135 2.45 11.38 -10.36
CA LEU A 135 1.80 11.42 -9.05
C LEU A 135 0.41 10.80 -9.13
N VAL A 136 0.25 9.59 -8.62
CA VAL A 136 -1.03 8.87 -8.58
C VAL A 136 -1.55 8.72 -7.16
N SER A 137 -2.85 8.54 -7.02
CA SER A 137 -3.53 8.39 -5.73
C SER A 137 -4.46 7.18 -5.77
N SER A 138 -4.74 6.58 -4.62
CA SER A 138 -5.81 5.56 -4.50
C SER A 138 -7.19 6.07 -4.94
N LEU A 139 -7.42 7.40 -4.93
CA LEU A 139 -8.61 8.02 -5.51
C LEU A 139 -8.76 7.77 -7.01
N ASP A 140 -7.66 7.48 -7.71
CA ASP A 140 -7.65 7.23 -9.16
C ASP A 140 -8.19 5.84 -9.53
N ILE A 141 -8.30 4.94 -8.56
CA ILE A 141 -8.76 3.57 -8.78
C ILE A 141 -10.22 3.56 -9.25
N LEU A 142 -11.10 4.26 -8.55
CA LEU A 142 -12.51 4.26 -8.89
C LEU A 142 -12.77 4.75 -10.33
N PRO A 143 -12.32 5.95 -10.77
CA PRO A 143 -12.52 6.37 -12.14
C PRO A 143 -11.85 5.45 -13.18
N THR A 144 -10.73 4.81 -12.82
CA THR A 144 -10.06 3.82 -13.68
C THR A 144 -10.96 2.60 -13.92
N VAL A 145 -11.53 2.04 -12.85
CA VAL A 145 -12.43 0.88 -12.94
C VAL A 145 -13.71 1.23 -13.69
N LEU A 146 -14.35 2.36 -13.35
CA LEU A 146 -15.58 2.80 -14.02
C LEU A 146 -15.37 2.98 -15.53
N GLN A 147 -14.28 3.63 -15.92
CA GLN A 147 -13.95 3.78 -17.34
C GLN A 147 -13.64 2.42 -17.99
N GLY A 148 -12.92 1.53 -17.30
CA GLY A 148 -12.57 0.21 -17.83
C GLY A 148 -13.76 -0.72 -18.00
N THR A 149 -14.82 -0.50 -17.24
CA THR A 149 -16.08 -1.29 -17.32
C THR A 149 -17.17 -0.57 -18.10
N ASN A 150 -16.88 0.54 -18.77
CA ASN A 150 -17.83 1.38 -19.49
C ASN A 150 -19.00 1.88 -18.63
N VAL A 151 -18.79 2.03 -17.33
CA VAL A 151 -19.76 2.61 -16.41
C VAL A 151 -19.53 4.11 -16.32
N LYS A 152 -20.61 4.88 -16.44
CA LYS A 152 -20.54 6.35 -16.38
C LYS A 152 -20.04 6.79 -14.99
N SER A 153 -18.95 7.54 -14.97
CA SER A 153 -18.44 8.13 -13.74
C SER A 153 -19.39 9.20 -13.20
N PRO A 154 -19.65 9.22 -11.89
CA PRO A 154 -20.35 10.34 -11.26
C PRO A 154 -19.53 11.63 -11.40
N ALA A 155 -20.23 12.77 -11.37
CA ALA A 155 -19.56 14.06 -11.35
C ALA A 155 -18.87 14.31 -10.00
N GLY A 156 -17.77 15.08 -10.02
CA GLY A 156 -17.10 15.54 -8.81
C GLY A 156 -16.12 14.54 -8.19
N LEU A 157 -15.67 13.54 -8.93
CA LEU A 157 -14.56 12.69 -8.47
C LEU A 157 -13.24 13.47 -8.47
N ASP A 158 -12.51 13.44 -7.37
CA ASP A 158 -11.16 14.02 -7.25
C ASP A 158 -10.09 13.17 -7.96
N GLY A 159 -10.35 11.87 -8.12
CA GLY A 159 -9.47 10.95 -8.84
C GLY A 159 -9.52 11.12 -10.35
N ARG A 160 -8.48 10.66 -11.02
CA ARG A 160 -8.34 10.65 -12.49
C ARG A 160 -8.13 9.24 -12.98
N ALA A 161 -8.78 8.86 -14.06
CA ALA A 161 -8.60 7.54 -14.66
C ALA A 161 -7.15 7.33 -15.13
N LEU A 162 -6.56 6.20 -14.77
CA LEU A 162 -5.14 5.88 -15.02
C LEU A 162 -4.87 5.41 -16.46
N GLN A 163 -5.88 5.20 -17.29
CA GLN A 163 -5.74 4.69 -18.65
C GLN A 163 -4.62 5.36 -19.45
N PRO A 164 -4.52 6.71 -19.49
CA PRO A 164 -3.44 7.36 -20.23
C PRO A 164 -2.04 6.98 -19.74
N LEU A 165 -1.89 6.81 -18.44
CA LEU A 165 -0.61 6.41 -17.82
C LEU A 165 -0.30 4.95 -18.09
N LEU A 166 -1.29 4.06 -18.04
CA LEU A 166 -1.14 2.64 -18.37
C LEU A 166 -0.73 2.42 -19.82
N GLU A 167 -1.19 3.27 -20.72
CA GLU A 167 -0.81 3.28 -22.14
C GLU A 167 0.58 3.90 -22.40
N GLY A 168 1.19 4.48 -21.37
CA GLY A 168 2.45 5.20 -21.50
C GLY A 168 2.33 6.48 -22.33
N ARG A 169 1.13 7.09 -22.37
CA ARG A 169 0.89 8.35 -23.08
C ARG A 169 1.41 9.52 -22.27
N PHE A 170 2.04 10.46 -22.97
CA PHE A 170 2.38 11.76 -22.39
C PHE A 170 1.12 12.63 -22.33
N VAL A 171 0.63 12.90 -21.12
CA VAL A 171 -0.56 13.73 -20.87
C VAL A 171 -0.28 14.73 -19.75
N LYS A 172 -0.98 15.85 -19.76
CA LYS A 172 -0.93 16.78 -18.62
C LYS A 172 -1.55 16.09 -17.40
N TRP A 173 -0.72 15.76 -16.45
CA TRP A 173 -1.12 15.10 -15.21
C TRP A 173 -1.13 16.07 -14.03
N ARG A 174 -1.41 15.58 -12.82
CA ARG A 174 -1.37 16.44 -11.62
C ARG A 174 0.06 16.77 -11.23
N GLU A 175 0.26 17.99 -10.81
CA GLU A 175 1.56 18.47 -10.33
C GLU A 175 1.72 18.31 -8.82
N HIS A 176 0.60 18.20 -8.08
CA HIS A 176 0.59 18.11 -6.63
C HIS A 176 -0.34 17.01 -6.14
N LEU A 177 0.06 16.38 -5.02
CA LEU A 177 -0.79 15.52 -4.21
C LEU A 177 -0.91 16.11 -2.80
N PHE A 178 -2.13 16.04 -2.28
CA PHE A 178 -2.46 16.44 -0.93
C PHE A 178 -2.76 15.22 -0.09
N ALA A 179 -2.30 15.22 1.14
CA ALA A 179 -2.59 14.16 2.10
C ALA A 179 -2.84 14.77 3.48
N HIS A 180 -3.64 14.09 4.28
CA HIS A 180 -3.85 14.46 5.66
C HIS A 180 -3.96 13.23 6.55
N LYS A 181 -3.63 13.43 7.81
CA LYS A 181 -3.82 12.46 8.89
C LYS A 181 -4.38 13.22 10.09
N MET A 182 -5.43 12.70 10.71
CA MET A 182 -6.03 13.29 11.92
C MET A 182 -5.53 12.60 13.20
N GLY A 183 -5.38 11.29 13.17
CA GLY A 183 -4.95 10.46 14.29
C GLY A 183 -5.51 9.04 14.12
N ALA A 184 -4.88 8.06 14.77
CA ALA A 184 -5.34 6.67 14.74
C ALA A 184 -6.47 6.42 15.78
N ALA A 185 -6.54 7.23 16.84
CA ALA A 185 -7.57 7.19 17.87
C ALA A 185 -7.65 8.56 18.55
N ALA A 186 -8.70 8.83 19.33
CA ALA A 186 -8.93 10.13 19.95
C ALA A 186 -7.76 10.61 20.81
N HIS A 187 -7.12 9.72 21.55
CA HIS A 187 -5.95 10.04 22.38
C HIS A 187 -4.65 10.22 21.57
N PHE A 188 -4.65 9.82 20.29
CA PHE A 188 -3.57 10.03 19.33
C PHE A 188 -3.90 11.11 18.30
N TYR A 189 -4.81 12.01 18.62
CA TYR A 189 -5.17 13.10 17.74
C TYR A 189 -4.01 14.06 17.55
N TYR A 190 -3.40 13.98 16.38
CA TYR A 190 -2.33 14.86 15.94
C TYR A 190 -2.42 15.09 14.44
N PRO A 191 -3.18 16.10 14.02
CA PRO A 191 -3.39 16.37 12.61
C PRO A 191 -2.09 16.77 11.93
N GLN A 192 -1.85 16.13 10.80
CA GLN A 192 -0.81 16.49 9.87
C GLN A 192 -1.45 16.69 8.51
N VAL A 193 -1.02 17.70 7.79
CA VAL A 193 -1.36 17.92 6.39
C VAL A 193 -0.09 17.99 5.58
N ALA A 194 -0.11 17.46 4.38
CA ALA A 194 1.02 17.47 3.48
C ALA A 194 0.59 17.83 2.07
N VAL A 195 1.46 18.55 1.37
CA VAL A 195 1.43 18.70 -0.06
C VAL A 195 2.78 18.25 -0.62
N ARG A 196 2.76 17.52 -1.73
CA ARG A 196 3.98 17.15 -2.43
C ARG A 196 3.86 17.40 -3.93
N ASP A 197 4.97 17.74 -4.55
CA ASP A 197 5.19 17.66 -5.98
C ASP A 197 6.13 16.49 -6.34
N ALA A 198 6.72 16.50 -7.53
CA ALA A 198 7.66 15.47 -7.96
C ALA A 198 8.95 15.40 -7.10
N HIS A 199 9.38 16.51 -6.49
CA HIS A 199 10.69 16.65 -5.85
C HIS A 199 10.58 16.95 -4.34
N TYR A 200 9.59 17.74 -3.92
CA TYR A 200 9.47 18.28 -2.59
C TYR A 200 8.17 17.85 -1.90
N LYS A 201 8.23 17.81 -0.59
CA LYS A 201 7.06 17.63 0.27
C LYS A 201 7.12 18.64 1.41
N LEU A 202 6.04 19.38 1.59
CA LEU A 202 5.81 20.22 2.76
C LEU A 202 4.83 19.50 3.70
N ILE A 203 5.19 19.42 4.99
CA ILE A 203 4.33 18.88 6.04
C ILE A 203 4.05 19.99 7.04
N ALA A 204 2.79 20.23 7.31
CA ALA A 204 2.34 21.15 8.36
C ALA A 204 1.62 20.39 9.48
N ASN A 205 1.91 20.80 10.71
CA ASN A 205 1.25 20.30 11.92
C ASN A 205 0.36 21.43 12.47
N PRO A 206 -0.96 21.44 12.19
CA PRO A 206 -1.85 22.53 12.58
C PRO A 206 -1.95 22.73 14.10
N LEU A 207 -1.79 21.65 14.88
CA LEU A 207 -1.76 21.76 16.33
C LEU A 207 -0.33 22.05 16.82
N ARG A 208 -0.10 23.29 17.20
CA ARG A 208 1.12 23.72 17.88
C ARG A 208 1.02 23.39 19.35
N ARG A 209 1.58 22.27 19.78
CA ARG A 209 1.75 21.93 21.20
C ARG A 209 3.23 22.09 21.56
N PRO A 210 3.55 22.72 22.71
CA PRO A 210 4.94 22.94 23.13
C PRO A 210 5.75 21.64 23.26
N ASN A 211 5.15 20.55 23.70
CA ASN A 211 5.76 19.24 23.85
C ASN A 211 4.77 18.15 23.40
N PRO A 212 4.68 17.84 22.10
CA PRO A 212 3.82 16.77 21.67
C PRO A 212 4.31 15.44 22.26
N PRO A 213 3.43 14.60 22.82
CA PRO A 213 3.82 13.29 23.32
C PRO A 213 4.49 12.47 22.19
N ALA A 214 5.59 11.80 22.47
CA ALA A 214 6.33 10.99 21.49
C ALA A 214 5.42 9.93 20.81
N GLN A 215 4.38 9.48 21.48
CA GLN A 215 3.38 8.51 21.02
C GLN A 215 2.45 9.01 19.91
N ILE A 216 2.46 10.30 19.59
CA ILE A 216 1.58 10.90 18.57
C ILE A 216 1.85 10.32 17.16
N TYR A 217 3.05 9.84 16.93
CA TYR A 217 3.49 9.34 15.63
C TYR A 217 3.38 7.82 15.48
N THR A 218 2.86 7.12 16.49
CA THR A 218 2.85 5.68 16.50
C THR A 218 1.45 5.16 16.71
N ASP A 219 1.10 4.04 16.08
CA ASP A 219 0.00 3.25 16.57
C ASP A 219 0.46 2.50 17.83
N ASN A 220 -0.48 2.04 18.63
CA ASN A 220 -0.23 1.44 19.93
C ASN A 220 0.34 0.01 19.85
N SER A 221 0.99 -0.37 18.77
CA SER A 221 1.46 -1.73 18.52
C SER A 221 2.76 -2.11 19.26
N GLY A 222 3.36 -1.16 19.97
CA GLY A 222 4.62 -1.39 20.70
C GLY A 222 5.87 -1.53 19.81
N VAL A 223 5.73 -1.59 18.50
CA VAL A 223 6.86 -1.74 17.56
C VAL A 223 7.75 -0.51 17.54
N PHE A 224 7.20 0.65 17.87
CA PHE A 224 7.87 1.93 17.73
C PHE A 224 8.80 2.30 18.86
N PHE A 225 8.60 1.73 20.03
CA PHE A 225 9.47 1.97 21.19
C PHE A 225 10.87 1.40 21.03
N ILE A 226 11.09 0.68 19.96
CA ILE A 226 12.35 0.00 19.68
C ILE A 226 13.30 0.88 18.91
N ALA A 227 12.81 1.86 18.19
CA ALA A 227 13.63 2.72 17.33
C ALA A 227 14.27 3.89 18.08
N GLY A 228 13.92 4.14 19.31
CA GLY A 228 14.38 5.29 20.10
C GLY A 228 15.05 4.96 21.43
N THR A 229 15.27 3.69 21.74
CA THR A 229 15.97 3.29 22.97
C THR A 229 17.15 2.41 22.69
#